data_08c8fb7988840639edeee5cc505bd9d9
#
_entry.id   08c8fb7988840639edeee5cc505bd9d9
#
_cell.length_a   1.000
_cell.length_b   1.000
_cell.length_c   1.000
_cell.angle_alpha   90.00
_cell.angle_beta   90.00
_cell.angle_gamma   90.00
#
_symmetry.space_group_name_H-M   'P 1'
#
loop_
_entity.id
_entity.type
_entity.pdbx_description
1 polymer ?
#
loop_
_entity_poly.entity_id
_entity_poly.type
_entity_poly.pdbx_seq_one_letter_code
_entity_poly.pdbx_strand_id
1 'polypeptide(L)'
;MDIKKMLEAQKELDKANMKKGGLTEYPLDMVQTAYRVELGELLQEWKQFKYWKLNKGEIDREKMLEEWADCMHFALSLFIQEEIEEDISEYCSYLETYEIIERCFNLYFVLENTLALGLKLNYTLEELEQAYWKKNKINWDRIENNY
;
A
#
# COMPACT_ATOMS: atom_id res chain seq x y z
N MET A 1 5.42 -7.94 -12.34
CA MET A 1 5.56 -7.68 -10.87
C MET A 1 5.70 -9.02 -10.15
N ASP A 2 6.73 -9.15 -9.35
CA ASP A 2 7.01 -10.38 -8.58
C ASP A 2 6.43 -10.27 -7.16
N ILE A 3 5.15 -10.56 -7.03
CA ILE A 3 4.40 -10.48 -5.76
C ILE A 3 4.98 -11.44 -4.71
N LYS A 4 5.38 -12.65 -5.12
CA LYS A 4 5.95 -13.63 -4.19
C LYS A 4 7.22 -13.11 -3.51
N LYS A 5 8.11 -12.51 -4.31
CA LYS A 5 9.34 -11.89 -3.79
C LYS A 5 9.02 -10.71 -2.86
N MET A 6 8.02 -9.90 -3.21
CA MET A 6 7.57 -8.78 -2.37
C MET A 6 6.98 -9.27 -1.05
N LEU A 7 6.19 -10.36 -1.04
CA LEU A 7 5.67 -10.98 0.17
C LEU A 7 6.78 -11.50 1.08
N GLU A 8 7.79 -12.16 0.52
CA GLU A 8 8.95 -12.65 1.29
C GLU A 8 9.72 -11.47 1.93
N ALA A 9 9.98 -10.41 1.16
CA ALA A 9 10.63 -9.21 1.65
C ALA A 9 9.80 -8.51 2.76
N GLN A 10 8.47 -8.46 2.60
CA GLN A 10 7.60 -7.88 3.61
C GLN A 10 7.58 -8.68 4.92
N LYS A 11 7.59 -10.00 4.85
CA LYS A 11 7.70 -10.84 6.06
C LYS A 11 8.94 -10.51 6.89
N GLU A 12 10.07 -10.34 6.23
CA GLU A 12 11.34 -10.01 6.93
C GLU A 12 11.30 -8.59 7.52
N LEU A 13 10.74 -7.63 6.78
CA LEU A 13 10.57 -6.26 7.26
C LEU A 13 9.63 -6.20 8.47
N ASP A 14 8.51 -6.92 8.43
CA ASP A 14 7.53 -7.00 9.53
C ASP A 14 8.17 -7.58 10.81
N LYS A 15 8.94 -8.66 10.68
CA LYS A 15 9.69 -9.24 11.81
C LYS A 15 10.64 -8.21 12.44
N ALA A 16 11.38 -7.48 11.62
CA ALA A 16 12.31 -6.46 12.08
C ALA A 16 11.59 -5.31 12.81
N ASN A 17 10.47 -4.84 12.27
CA ASN A 17 9.65 -3.81 12.89
C ASN A 17 9.04 -4.27 14.22
N MET A 18 8.52 -5.48 14.28
CA MET A 18 7.99 -6.06 15.52
C MET A 18 9.06 -6.20 16.59
N LYS A 19 10.24 -6.69 16.24
CA LYS A 19 11.37 -6.80 17.14
C LYS A 19 11.78 -5.42 17.69
N LYS A 20 11.89 -4.44 16.83
CA LYS A 20 12.20 -3.05 17.19
C LYS A 20 11.14 -2.46 18.12
N GLY A 21 9.88 -2.72 17.88
CA GLY A 21 8.75 -2.29 18.72
C GLY A 21 8.56 -3.10 20.00
N GLY A 22 9.33 -4.16 20.22
CA GLY A 22 9.19 -5.04 21.39
C GLY A 22 7.91 -5.88 21.36
N LEU A 23 7.36 -6.14 20.18
CA LEU A 23 6.12 -6.89 20.02
C LEU A 23 6.38 -8.38 19.81
N THR A 24 5.57 -9.21 20.47
CA THR A 24 5.58 -10.68 20.33
C THR A 24 4.47 -11.22 19.46
N GLU A 25 3.41 -10.43 19.28
CA GLU A 25 2.25 -10.76 18.45
C GLU A 25 2.07 -9.71 17.35
N TYR A 26 1.55 -10.14 16.21
CA TYR A 26 1.29 -9.23 15.10
C TYR A 26 0.22 -8.19 15.48
N PRO A 27 0.52 -6.88 15.37
CA PRO A 27 -0.37 -5.82 15.82
C PRO A 27 -1.45 -5.50 14.76
N LEU A 28 -2.37 -6.43 14.52
CA LEU A 28 -3.36 -6.36 13.44
C LEU A 28 -4.11 -5.03 13.39
N ASP A 29 -4.67 -4.60 14.52
CA ASP A 29 -5.46 -3.36 14.58
C ASP A 29 -4.63 -2.12 14.24
N MET A 30 -3.36 -2.10 14.66
CA MET A 30 -2.44 -1.00 14.35
C MET A 30 -2.09 -0.98 12.87
N VAL A 31 -1.85 -2.15 12.27
CA VAL A 31 -1.53 -2.25 10.84
C VAL A 31 -2.73 -1.86 9.98
N GLN A 32 -3.94 -2.31 10.33
CA GLN A 32 -5.17 -1.91 9.66
C GLN A 32 -5.39 -0.39 9.73
N THR A 33 -5.14 0.20 10.87
CA THR A 33 -5.23 1.67 11.06
C THR A 33 -4.17 2.38 10.23
N ALA A 34 -2.92 1.91 10.27
CA ALA A 34 -1.83 2.47 9.49
C ALA A 34 -2.14 2.43 7.98
N TYR A 35 -2.65 1.31 7.48
CA TYR A 35 -3.07 1.21 6.09
C TYR A 35 -4.09 2.29 5.72
N ARG A 36 -5.12 2.49 6.53
CA ARG A 36 -6.15 3.51 6.26
C ARG A 36 -5.62 4.93 6.33
N VAL A 37 -4.68 5.20 7.22
CA VAL A 37 -3.99 6.50 7.30
C VAL A 37 -3.21 6.77 6.01
N GLU A 38 -2.41 5.80 5.56
CA GLU A 38 -1.63 5.93 4.33
C GLU A 38 -2.54 6.04 3.10
N LEU A 39 -3.65 5.31 3.07
CA LEU A 39 -4.65 5.44 2.01
C LEU A 39 -5.23 6.87 1.96
N GLY A 40 -5.52 7.45 3.12
CA GLY A 40 -5.94 8.85 3.22
C GLY A 40 -4.89 9.82 2.68
N GLU A 41 -3.62 9.60 3.00
CA GLU A 41 -2.50 10.41 2.49
C GLU A 41 -2.34 10.29 0.97
N LEU A 42 -2.46 9.07 0.43
CA LEU A 42 -2.49 8.83 -1.01
C LEU A 42 -3.61 9.63 -1.69
N LEU A 43 -4.81 9.60 -1.15
CA LEU A 43 -5.96 10.30 -1.72
C LEU A 43 -5.82 11.83 -1.60
N GLN A 44 -5.13 12.34 -0.57
CA GLN A 44 -4.80 13.76 -0.47
C GLN A 44 -3.85 14.21 -1.60
N GLU A 45 -2.96 13.35 -2.07
CA GLU A 45 -2.13 13.63 -3.24
C GLU A 45 -2.91 13.49 -4.56
N TRP A 46 -3.86 12.55 -4.63
CA TRP A 46 -4.74 12.38 -5.79
C TRP A 46 -5.69 13.56 -5.99
N LYS A 47 -6.23 14.13 -4.92
CA LYS A 47 -7.03 15.37 -4.88
C LYS A 47 -8.41 15.32 -5.56
N GLN A 48 -8.70 14.36 -6.40
CA GLN A 48 -9.90 14.37 -7.26
C GLN A 48 -11.21 14.29 -6.48
N PHE A 49 -11.21 13.73 -5.27
CA PHE A 49 -12.40 13.68 -4.42
C PHE A 49 -12.86 15.06 -3.90
N LYS A 50 -12.03 16.09 -4.05
CA LYS A 50 -12.33 17.46 -3.57
C LYS A 50 -13.27 18.17 -4.53
N TYR A 51 -14.50 17.68 -4.63
CA TYR A 51 -15.52 18.23 -5.55
C TYR A 51 -15.84 19.73 -5.33
N TRP A 52 -15.60 20.21 -4.11
CA TRP A 52 -15.83 21.62 -3.72
C TRP A 52 -14.76 22.59 -4.24
N LYS A 53 -13.68 22.11 -4.84
CA LYS A 53 -12.61 22.93 -5.39
C LYS A 53 -12.71 22.99 -6.92
N LEU A 54 -12.83 24.21 -7.46
CA LEU A 54 -12.75 24.41 -8.91
C LEU A 54 -11.34 24.15 -9.44
N ASN A 55 -10.33 24.56 -8.69
CA ASN A 55 -8.92 24.26 -8.99
C ASN A 55 -8.35 23.38 -7.88
N LYS A 56 -8.07 22.12 -8.21
CA LYS A 56 -7.51 21.14 -7.28
C LYS A 56 -5.99 21.18 -7.22
N GLY A 57 -5.35 21.99 -8.09
CA GLY A 57 -3.91 22.01 -8.27
C GLY A 57 -3.39 20.84 -9.11
N GLU A 58 -2.12 20.87 -9.43
CA GLU A 58 -1.45 19.77 -10.13
C GLU A 58 -1.19 18.60 -9.18
N ILE A 59 -1.26 17.39 -9.74
CA ILE A 59 -0.89 16.17 -9.02
C ILE A 59 0.62 16.00 -9.10
N ASP A 60 1.28 15.93 -7.94
CA ASP A 60 2.65 15.46 -7.84
C ASP A 60 2.65 13.94 -7.95
N ARG A 61 2.89 13.44 -9.15
CA ARG A 61 2.83 12.00 -9.44
C ARG A 61 3.90 11.20 -8.71
N GLU A 62 5.07 11.77 -8.48
CA GLU A 62 6.14 11.12 -7.73
C GLU A 62 5.74 10.94 -6.26
N LYS A 63 5.24 11.99 -5.63
CA LYS A 63 4.76 11.94 -4.25
C LYS A 63 3.55 11.00 -4.10
N MET A 64 2.59 11.07 -5.02
CA MET A 64 1.44 10.17 -5.02
C MET A 64 1.88 8.69 -5.12
N LEU A 65 2.88 8.40 -5.93
CA LEU A 65 3.44 7.05 -6.05
C LEU A 65 4.14 6.59 -4.75
N GLU A 66 4.84 7.48 -4.05
CA GLU A 66 5.44 7.20 -2.75
C GLU A 66 4.37 6.83 -1.71
N GLU A 67 3.27 7.57 -1.66
CA GLU A 67 2.15 7.27 -0.75
C GLU A 67 1.46 5.94 -1.11
N TRP A 68 1.36 5.63 -2.41
CA TRP A 68 0.89 4.31 -2.82
C TRP A 68 1.79 3.19 -2.32
N ALA A 69 3.11 3.39 -2.38
CA ALA A 69 4.07 2.39 -1.90
C ALA A 69 3.95 2.16 -0.37
N ASP A 70 3.62 3.19 0.41
CA ASP A 70 3.31 3.04 1.83
C ASP A 70 2.05 2.19 2.04
N CYS A 71 0.98 2.44 1.26
CA CYS A 71 -0.21 1.58 1.27
C CYS A 71 0.14 0.12 0.92
N MET A 72 0.97 -0.08 -0.08
CA MET A 72 1.33 -1.42 -0.56
C MET A 72 2.10 -2.23 0.50
N HIS A 73 2.97 -1.59 1.27
CA HIS A 73 3.66 -2.25 2.39
C HIS A 73 2.67 -2.81 3.41
N PHE A 74 1.70 -2.01 3.83
CA PHE A 74 0.68 -2.48 4.78
C PHE A 74 -0.29 -3.48 4.15
N ALA A 75 -0.62 -3.34 2.87
CA ALA A 75 -1.46 -4.31 2.16
C ALA A 75 -0.81 -5.69 2.09
N LEU A 76 0.48 -5.76 1.78
CA LEU A 76 1.26 -7.01 1.79
C LEU A 76 1.33 -7.59 3.20
N SER A 77 1.58 -6.76 4.21
CA SER A 77 1.61 -7.17 5.61
C SER A 77 0.29 -7.81 6.04
N LEU A 78 -0.83 -7.17 5.74
CA LEU A 78 -2.17 -7.69 6.04
C LEU A 78 -2.47 -8.99 5.28
N PHE A 79 -2.10 -9.07 4.00
CA PHE A 79 -2.30 -10.28 3.19
C PHE A 79 -1.57 -11.49 3.77
N ILE A 80 -0.35 -11.32 4.27
CA ILE A 80 0.43 -12.39 4.90
C ILE A 80 -0.32 -13.00 6.10
N GLN A 81 -1.09 -12.21 6.84
CA GLN A 81 -1.84 -12.67 8.01
C GLN A 81 -3.11 -13.43 7.66
N GLU A 82 -3.64 -13.28 6.45
CA GLU A 82 -4.90 -13.93 6.04
C GLU A 82 -4.73 -15.42 5.74
N GLU A 83 -3.49 -15.93 5.60
CA GLU A 83 -3.16 -17.34 5.29
C GLU A 83 -3.93 -17.89 4.07
N ILE A 84 -4.36 -17.02 3.16
CA ILE A 84 -5.09 -17.40 1.95
C ILE A 84 -4.09 -17.59 0.82
N GLU A 85 -4.04 -18.77 0.24
CA GLU A 85 -3.37 -19.00 -1.04
C GLU A 85 -4.28 -18.48 -2.17
N GLU A 86 -4.33 -17.17 -2.35
CA GLU A 86 -5.03 -16.58 -3.49
C GLU A 86 -4.07 -16.38 -4.66
N ASP A 87 -4.53 -16.81 -5.82
CA ASP A 87 -3.88 -16.46 -7.08
C ASP A 87 -4.22 -15.00 -7.42
N ILE A 88 -3.27 -14.10 -7.21
CA ILE A 88 -3.39 -12.66 -7.49
C ILE A 88 -3.28 -12.43 -9.01
N SER A 89 -3.92 -13.27 -9.82
CA SER A 89 -3.84 -13.19 -11.28
C SER A 89 -4.86 -12.24 -11.91
N GLU A 90 -5.91 -11.88 -11.19
CA GLU A 90 -6.96 -10.99 -11.70
C GLU A 90 -7.08 -9.72 -10.87
N TYR A 91 -6.47 -8.65 -11.36
CA TYR A 91 -6.75 -7.30 -10.86
C TYR A 91 -8.16 -6.88 -11.29
N CYS A 92 -8.95 -6.37 -10.35
CA CYS A 92 -10.30 -5.87 -10.63
C CYS A 92 -10.28 -4.60 -11.49
N SER A 93 -9.74 -4.71 -12.71
CA SER A 93 -9.58 -3.57 -13.64
C SER A 93 -10.91 -3.03 -14.19
N TYR A 94 -12.00 -3.76 -14.03
CA TYR A 94 -13.34 -3.38 -14.48
C TYR A 94 -14.11 -2.53 -13.46
N LEU A 95 -13.62 -2.41 -12.23
CA LEU A 95 -14.27 -1.59 -11.20
C LEU A 95 -13.95 -0.11 -11.38
N GLU A 96 -14.91 0.75 -11.01
CA GLU A 96 -14.68 2.19 -10.97
C GLU A 96 -13.75 2.59 -9.83
N THR A 97 -13.03 3.70 -10.00
CA THR A 97 -12.01 4.15 -9.03
C THR A 97 -12.56 4.29 -7.61
N TYR A 98 -13.75 4.89 -7.44
CA TYR A 98 -14.34 5.06 -6.11
C TYR A 98 -14.78 3.74 -5.48
N GLU A 99 -15.21 2.77 -6.26
CA GLU A 99 -15.53 1.43 -5.77
C GLU A 99 -14.27 0.72 -5.24
N ILE A 100 -13.14 0.84 -5.95
CA ILE A 100 -11.86 0.31 -5.51
C ILE A 100 -11.41 0.99 -4.21
N ILE A 101 -11.53 2.32 -4.13
CA ILE A 101 -11.21 3.08 -2.91
C ILE A 101 -12.02 2.60 -1.72
N GLU A 102 -13.34 2.41 -1.89
CA GLU A 102 -14.22 1.90 -0.83
C GLU A 102 -13.78 0.51 -0.36
N ARG A 103 -13.46 -0.39 -1.29
CA ARG A 103 -12.94 -1.72 -0.96
C ARG A 103 -11.64 -1.66 -0.18
N CYS A 104 -10.72 -0.76 -0.54
CA CYS A 104 -9.48 -0.54 0.21
C CYS A 104 -9.77 -0.10 1.65
N PHE A 105 -10.64 0.88 1.87
CA PHE A 105 -11.01 1.33 3.22
C PHE A 105 -11.68 0.25 4.05
N ASN A 106 -12.45 -0.64 3.42
CA ASN A 106 -13.09 -1.76 4.08
C ASN A 106 -12.18 -2.99 4.24
N LEU A 107 -10.93 -2.88 3.81
CA LEU A 107 -9.93 -3.97 3.82
C LEU A 107 -10.41 -5.24 3.08
N TYR A 108 -11.26 -5.04 2.08
CA TYR A 108 -11.80 -6.10 1.25
C TYR A 108 -10.82 -6.42 0.12
N PHE A 109 -10.30 -7.65 0.09
CA PHE A 109 -9.23 -8.03 -0.86
C PHE A 109 -8.18 -6.92 -0.99
N VAL A 110 -7.60 -6.55 0.17
CA VAL A 110 -6.80 -5.33 0.31
C VAL A 110 -5.60 -5.26 -0.64
N LEU A 111 -4.93 -6.38 -0.87
CA LEU A 111 -3.75 -6.43 -1.74
C LEU A 111 -4.16 -6.20 -3.20
N GLU A 112 -5.15 -6.96 -3.70
CA GLU A 112 -5.65 -6.85 -5.07
C GLU A 112 -6.21 -5.47 -5.36
N ASN A 113 -6.99 -4.91 -4.44
CA ASN A 113 -7.58 -3.58 -4.61
C ASN A 113 -6.53 -2.46 -4.49
N THR A 114 -5.49 -2.62 -3.69
CA THR A 114 -4.36 -1.67 -3.65
C THR A 114 -3.59 -1.66 -4.97
N LEU A 115 -3.35 -2.83 -5.56
CA LEU A 115 -2.75 -2.94 -6.90
C LEU A 115 -3.66 -2.32 -7.97
N ALA A 116 -4.94 -2.66 -7.95
CA ALA A 116 -5.92 -2.08 -8.88
C ALA A 116 -5.98 -0.56 -8.77
N LEU A 117 -5.91 0.00 -7.56
CA LEU A 117 -5.87 1.44 -7.35
C LEU A 117 -4.64 2.07 -8.01
N GLY A 118 -3.46 1.48 -7.84
CA GLY A 118 -2.24 1.95 -8.50
C GLY A 118 -2.38 2.01 -10.02
N LEU A 119 -2.98 1.00 -10.63
CA LEU A 119 -3.25 0.96 -12.06
C LEU A 119 -4.30 2.02 -12.48
N LYS A 120 -5.36 2.23 -11.68
CA LYS A 120 -6.36 3.29 -11.91
C LYS A 120 -5.80 4.70 -11.80
N LEU A 121 -4.75 4.88 -11.02
CA LEU A 121 -4.01 6.14 -10.93
C LEU A 121 -3.02 6.33 -12.10
N ASN A 122 -3.09 5.46 -13.11
CA ASN A 122 -2.29 5.47 -14.33
C ASN A 122 -0.80 5.24 -14.12
N TYR A 123 -0.43 4.41 -13.16
CA TYR A 123 0.91 3.84 -13.05
C TYR A 123 0.99 2.49 -13.74
N THR A 124 2.16 2.15 -14.25
CA THR A 124 2.45 0.81 -14.77
C THR A 124 2.83 -0.13 -13.63
N LEU A 125 2.69 -1.45 -13.85
CA LEU A 125 3.14 -2.44 -12.87
C LEU A 125 4.64 -2.29 -12.54
N GLU A 126 5.45 -1.90 -13.52
CA GLU A 126 6.88 -1.65 -13.34
C GLU A 126 7.13 -0.46 -12.40
N GLU A 127 6.43 0.67 -12.61
CA GLU A 127 6.51 1.85 -11.74
C GLU A 127 6.09 1.52 -10.31
N LEU A 128 5.01 0.76 -10.15
CA LEU A 128 4.51 0.33 -8.84
C LEU A 128 5.52 -0.58 -8.11
N GLU A 129 6.10 -1.54 -8.80
CA GLU A 129 7.10 -2.43 -8.22
C GLU A 129 8.37 -1.69 -7.82
N GLN A 130 8.88 -0.80 -8.66
CA GLN A 130 10.06 0.02 -8.36
C GLN A 130 9.80 0.93 -7.15
N ALA A 131 8.60 1.51 -7.04
CA ALA A 131 8.22 2.32 -5.89
C ALA A 131 8.19 1.51 -4.59
N TYR A 132 7.68 0.29 -4.63
CA TYR A 132 7.72 -0.63 -3.48
C TYR A 132 9.15 -0.89 -3.02
N TRP A 133 10.04 -1.28 -3.93
CA TRP A 133 11.42 -1.60 -3.56
C TRP A 133 12.20 -0.39 -3.05
N LYS A 134 11.97 0.79 -3.62
CA LYS A 134 12.55 2.04 -3.13
C LYS A 134 12.12 2.31 -1.68
N LYS A 135 10.82 2.19 -1.38
CA LYS A 135 10.29 2.39 -0.02
C LYS A 135 10.75 1.30 0.93
N ASN A 136 10.82 0.05 0.51
CA ASN A 136 11.34 -1.06 1.30
C ASN A 136 12.77 -0.76 1.80
N LYS A 137 13.63 -0.27 0.92
CA LYS A 137 14.98 0.15 1.28
C LYS A 137 14.99 1.27 2.32
N ILE A 138 14.15 2.30 2.13
CA ILE A 138 14.01 3.40 3.08
C ILE A 138 13.58 2.87 4.46
N ASN A 139 12.65 1.95 4.51
CA ASN A 139 12.16 1.38 5.76
C ASN A 139 13.25 0.56 6.49
N TRP A 140 14.06 -0.20 5.76
CA TRP A 140 15.22 -0.87 6.34
C TRP A 140 16.26 0.11 6.89
N ASP A 141 16.56 1.18 6.16
CA ASP A 141 17.49 2.24 6.61
C ASP A 141 16.98 2.89 7.91
N ARG A 142 15.68 3.11 8.02
CA ARG A 142 15.04 3.64 9.25
C ARG A 142 15.19 2.68 10.44
N ILE A 143 15.02 1.38 10.25
CA ILE A 143 15.21 0.38 11.30
C ILE A 143 16.67 0.39 11.78
N GLU A 144 17.63 0.38 10.87
CA GLU A 144 19.06 0.39 11.17
C GLU A 144 19.52 1.67 11.92
N ASN A 145 18.87 2.80 11.64
CA ASN A 145 19.17 4.10 12.25
C ASN A 145 18.29 4.45 13.45
N ASN A 146 17.58 3.48 14.03
CA ASN A 146 16.71 3.66 15.21
C ASN A 146 15.64 4.75 15.04
N TYR A 147 15.11 4.84 13.87
CA TYR A 147 14.02 5.78 13.57
C TYR A 147 12.75 5.44 14.32
#